data_114e5c64d9793c4ed40eed3dbb32c447
#
_entry.id   114e5c64d9793c4ed40eed3dbb32c447
#
_cell.length_a   1.000
_cell.length_b   1.000
_cell.length_c   1.000
_cell.angle_alpha   90.00
_cell.angle_beta   90.00
_cell.angle_gamma   90.00
#
_symmetry.space_group_name_H-M   'P 1'
#
loop_
_entity.id
_entity.type
_entity.pdbx_description
1 polymer ?
#
loop_
_entity_poly.entity_id
_entity_poly.type
_entity_poly.pdbx_seq_one_letter_code
_entity_poly.pdbx_strand_id
1 'polypeptide(L)'
;MYKRQLLASWRKHAAENEDLKTRVGRWNVPGTPIVILVDFSPYFQKKNEIYTELWQDFQVDSLHAYGDYDEASMFSYAAGLVVESMYRYRMTPHDKVIYQANEWMTGLGALYIHKNVPEIATIFTTHATSIGRSIAGNNKPLYDYLFAYNGDQMAQELNMQSKHSIEKQTAHFVDCFTTVSDITAKECLELLDKPVDKVLMNGFENDFVPKGGKFTRKRKHARQVMLNVANKLLGTKLDEDTLIVGTSGRYEFKNKGINVYLESLNRLTRDKDLEKPVLAFINVPGWVGDAREDLRQRLDSGKEYDTPLECPFITHWLHNMSHDQVLDMLKYMNMTNATDSKVKVVFVPCYLDGRDGIVNEHYYDLLIGMDLSVYPSYYEPWGYTPLESIAFKVPTITTDLAGFGLWVNTVVGHYSELTDGVKVIHRTDYNYSEVADTIKDTIAEFSTLSALDIDIIRKKAAGISDKALWKNFIKYYYEAYDIALQKAEKRIAEMNENE
;
A
#
# COMPACT_ATOMS: atom_id res chain seq x y z
N MET A 1 -18.82 31.02 0.56
CA MET A 1 -20.30 31.05 0.55
C MET A 1 -20.96 29.80 -0.10
N TYR A 2 -20.28 29.05 -0.95
CA TYR A 2 -20.83 27.86 -1.64
C TYR A 2 -20.90 26.56 -0.81
N LYS A 3 -20.22 26.45 0.32
CA LYS A 3 -20.15 25.21 1.11
C LYS A 3 -21.43 24.81 1.84
N ARG A 4 -22.33 25.75 2.14
CA ARG A 4 -23.57 25.48 2.90
C ARG A 4 -24.77 25.03 2.05
N GLN A 5 -24.70 25.17 0.72
CA GLN A 5 -25.82 24.86 -0.19
C GLN A 5 -25.74 23.49 -0.88
N LEU A 6 -24.60 22.81 -0.78
CA LEU A 6 -24.41 21.52 -1.44
C LEU A 6 -25.33 20.47 -0.80
N LEU A 7 -26.22 19.91 -1.60
CA LEU A 7 -27.23 18.93 -1.18
C LEU A 7 -28.11 19.37 0.02
N ALA A 8 -28.33 20.68 0.20
CA ALA A 8 -29.01 21.24 1.38
C ALA A 8 -30.45 20.71 1.55
N SER A 9 -31.22 20.62 0.47
CA SER A 9 -32.59 20.12 0.48
C SER A 9 -32.66 18.64 0.88
N TRP A 10 -31.80 17.81 0.29
CA TRP A 10 -31.70 16.40 0.68
C TRP A 10 -31.25 16.24 2.15
N ARG A 11 -30.23 16.96 2.60
CA ARG A 11 -29.76 16.89 3.98
C ARG A 11 -30.84 17.23 5.00
N LYS A 12 -31.67 18.26 4.69
CA LYS A 12 -32.80 18.63 5.52
C LYS A 12 -33.82 17.48 5.56
N HIS A 13 -34.16 16.92 4.40
CA HIS A 13 -35.08 15.78 4.30
C HIS A 13 -34.58 14.57 5.10
N ALA A 14 -33.30 14.17 4.90
CA ALA A 14 -32.67 13.03 5.57
C ALA A 14 -32.66 13.21 7.12
N ALA A 15 -32.40 14.43 7.60
CA ALA A 15 -32.38 14.71 9.03
C ALA A 15 -33.79 14.73 9.65
N GLU A 16 -34.79 15.30 8.94
CA GLU A 16 -36.14 15.48 9.48
C GLU A 16 -37.04 14.24 9.35
N ASN A 17 -36.82 13.40 8.33
CA ASN A 17 -37.70 12.27 8.02
C ASN A 17 -37.05 10.90 8.25
N GLU A 18 -35.71 10.82 8.28
CA GLU A 18 -34.97 9.54 8.30
C GLU A 18 -33.97 9.45 9.46
N ASP A 19 -33.89 10.49 10.31
CA ASP A 19 -32.94 10.63 11.42
C ASP A 19 -31.45 10.42 11.00
N LEU A 20 -31.13 10.75 9.73
CA LEU A 20 -29.77 10.67 9.20
C LEU A 20 -29.03 11.99 9.41
N LYS A 21 -28.08 11.98 10.34
CA LYS A 21 -27.23 13.15 10.63
C LYS A 21 -26.01 13.17 9.72
N THR A 22 -25.98 14.11 8.79
CA THR A 22 -24.90 14.18 7.78
C THR A 22 -24.27 15.57 7.72
N ARG A 23 -22.98 15.58 7.32
CA ARG A 23 -22.26 16.77 6.87
C ARG A 23 -21.79 16.59 5.45
N VAL A 24 -21.96 17.59 4.61
CA VAL A 24 -21.57 17.54 3.20
C VAL A 24 -20.58 18.63 2.90
N GLY A 25 -19.55 18.28 2.13
CA GLY A 25 -18.49 19.17 1.70
C GLY A 25 -17.83 18.69 0.43
N ARG A 26 -16.68 19.28 0.14
CA ARG A 26 -15.77 18.79 -0.90
C ARG A 26 -14.43 18.49 -0.26
N TRP A 27 -13.86 17.36 -0.66
CA TRP A 27 -12.54 16.99 -0.18
C TRP A 27 -11.47 17.86 -0.84
N ASN A 28 -10.49 18.29 -0.05
CA ASN A 28 -9.39 19.12 -0.55
C ASN A 28 -8.27 18.24 -1.14
N VAL A 29 -8.63 17.52 -2.21
CA VAL A 29 -7.73 16.68 -3.01
C VAL A 29 -7.98 16.98 -4.49
N PRO A 30 -7.11 16.57 -5.41
CA PRO A 30 -7.35 16.69 -6.85
C PRO A 30 -8.74 16.18 -7.24
N GLY A 31 -9.43 16.90 -8.12
CA GLY A 31 -10.81 16.58 -8.50
C GLY A 31 -11.89 17.08 -7.51
N THR A 32 -11.54 17.48 -6.29
CA THR A 32 -12.44 18.05 -5.27
C THR A 32 -13.80 17.32 -5.15
N PRO A 33 -13.81 15.98 -4.95
CA PRO A 33 -15.04 15.21 -4.94
C PRO A 33 -15.97 15.64 -3.80
N ILE A 34 -17.26 15.41 -3.99
CA ILE A 34 -18.26 15.58 -2.93
C ILE A 34 -18.00 14.51 -1.87
N VAL A 35 -18.03 14.91 -0.61
CA VAL A 35 -17.90 14.04 0.57
C VAL A 35 -19.11 14.22 1.45
N ILE A 36 -19.70 13.10 1.84
CA ILE A 36 -20.77 13.04 2.84
C ILE A 36 -20.21 12.29 4.05
N LEU A 37 -20.18 12.96 5.19
CA LEU A 37 -19.88 12.36 6.48
C LEU A 37 -21.20 12.02 7.17
N VAL A 38 -21.31 10.83 7.72
CA VAL A 38 -22.49 10.36 8.45
C VAL A 38 -22.15 10.08 9.90
N ASP A 39 -23.04 10.46 10.83
CA ASP A 39 -22.97 10.02 12.22
C ASP A 39 -23.56 8.62 12.31
N PHE A 40 -22.70 7.65 12.54
CA PHE A 40 -23.10 6.24 12.66
C PHE A 40 -23.20 5.74 14.12
N SER A 41 -22.92 6.60 15.09
CA SER A 41 -22.97 6.25 16.51
C SER A 41 -24.35 5.71 16.98
N PRO A 42 -25.50 6.17 16.48
CA PRO A 42 -26.80 5.64 16.89
C PRO A 42 -26.99 4.14 16.57
N TYR A 43 -26.34 3.62 15.53
CA TYR A 43 -26.54 2.25 15.08
C TYR A 43 -25.90 1.20 15.97
N PHE A 44 -24.99 1.58 16.87
CA PHE A 44 -24.47 0.67 17.89
C PHE A 44 -25.56 0.09 18.80
N GLN A 45 -26.63 0.86 19.03
CA GLN A 45 -27.78 0.37 19.82
C GLN A 45 -28.60 -0.70 19.11
N LYS A 46 -28.55 -0.73 17.77
CA LYS A 46 -29.23 -1.71 16.92
C LYS A 46 -28.31 -2.80 16.39
N LYS A 47 -27.06 -2.81 16.83
CA LYS A 47 -26.02 -3.68 16.30
C LYS A 47 -26.44 -5.15 16.23
N ASN A 48 -27.01 -5.68 17.30
CA ASN A 48 -27.39 -7.09 17.36
C ASN A 48 -28.53 -7.44 16.39
N GLU A 49 -29.48 -6.51 16.17
CA GLU A 49 -30.54 -6.66 15.17
C GLU A 49 -29.93 -6.68 13.76
N ILE A 50 -29.07 -5.73 13.45
CA ILE A 50 -28.37 -5.62 12.15
C ILE A 50 -27.55 -6.91 11.89
N TYR A 51 -26.84 -7.42 12.87
CA TYR A 51 -26.05 -8.66 12.72
C TYR A 51 -26.93 -9.91 12.57
N THR A 52 -28.10 -9.92 13.23
CA THR A 52 -29.06 -11.02 13.06
C THR A 52 -29.61 -11.04 11.63
N GLU A 53 -29.97 -9.89 11.08
CA GLU A 53 -30.42 -9.77 9.70
C GLU A 53 -29.33 -10.19 8.71
N LEU A 54 -28.07 -9.76 8.92
CA LEU A 54 -26.94 -10.16 8.10
C LEU A 54 -26.72 -11.68 8.09
N TRP A 55 -26.87 -12.30 9.24
CA TRP A 55 -26.78 -13.77 9.33
C TRP A 55 -27.94 -14.46 8.59
N GLN A 56 -29.15 -13.98 8.80
CA GLN A 56 -30.34 -14.57 8.16
C GLN A 56 -30.31 -14.42 6.64
N ASP A 57 -29.91 -13.26 6.13
CA ASP A 57 -29.97 -12.95 4.71
C ASP A 57 -28.73 -13.43 3.93
N PHE A 58 -27.55 -13.35 4.55
CA PHE A 58 -26.28 -13.51 3.86
C PHE A 58 -25.31 -14.50 4.52
N GLN A 59 -25.68 -15.07 5.67
CA GLN A 59 -24.83 -15.99 6.46
C GLN A 59 -23.50 -15.33 6.89
N VAL A 60 -23.51 -14.03 7.20
CA VAL A 60 -22.34 -13.32 7.72
C VAL A 60 -22.19 -13.59 9.21
N ASP A 61 -21.09 -14.22 9.59
CA ASP A 61 -20.75 -14.46 11.00
C ASP A 61 -20.20 -13.17 11.65
N SER A 62 -20.99 -12.55 12.51
CA SER A 62 -20.56 -11.40 13.31
C SER A 62 -20.38 -11.73 14.80
N LEU A 63 -20.52 -13.01 15.21
CA LEU A 63 -20.38 -13.44 16.62
C LEU A 63 -18.93 -13.41 17.09
N HIS A 64 -17.98 -13.58 16.18
CA HIS A 64 -16.55 -13.57 16.46
C HIS A 64 -15.91 -12.17 16.19
N ALA A 65 -16.73 -11.12 16.25
CA ALA A 65 -16.28 -9.75 16.04
C ALA A 65 -15.30 -9.30 17.13
N TYR A 66 -14.23 -8.64 16.70
CA TYR A 66 -13.26 -8.03 17.61
C TYR A 66 -12.57 -6.83 16.94
N GLY A 67 -11.88 -6.04 17.73
CA GLY A 67 -11.13 -4.86 17.28
C GLY A 67 -12.04 -3.83 16.63
N ASP A 68 -11.76 -3.49 15.40
CA ASP A 68 -12.43 -2.45 14.62
C ASP A 68 -13.67 -2.95 13.83
N TYR A 69 -14.07 -4.21 13.97
CA TYR A 69 -15.17 -4.79 13.21
C TYR A 69 -16.50 -4.06 13.42
N ASP A 70 -16.87 -3.82 14.67
CA ASP A 70 -18.15 -3.16 15.01
C ASP A 70 -18.21 -1.74 14.48
N GLU A 71 -17.13 -0.97 14.61
CA GLU A 71 -17.06 0.40 14.12
C GLU A 71 -17.19 0.46 12.60
N ALA A 72 -16.41 -0.36 11.89
CA ALA A 72 -16.47 -0.46 10.44
C ALA A 72 -17.85 -0.89 9.94
N SER A 73 -18.46 -1.88 10.60
CA SER A 73 -19.78 -2.42 10.23
C SER A 73 -20.89 -1.38 10.43
N MET A 74 -20.90 -0.66 11.56
CA MET A 74 -21.91 0.36 11.82
C MET A 74 -21.74 1.57 10.88
N PHE A 75 -20.52 1.97 10.60
CA PHE A 75 -20.24 2.96 9.55
C PHE A 75 -20.77 2.52 8.19
N SER A 76 -20.45 1.31 7.78
CA SER A 76 -20.85 0.74 6.49
C SER A 76 -22.38 0.66 6.32
N TYR A 77 -23.08 0.25 7.40
CA TYR A 77 -24.54 0.26 7.43
C TYR A 77 -25.11 1.67 7.25
N ALA A 78 -24.61 2.64 8.01
CA ALA A 78 -25.02 4.04 7.88
C ALA A 78 -24.75 4.61 6.49
N ALA A 79 -23.62 4.23 5.85
CA ALA A 79 -23.31 4.63 4.48
C ALA A 79 -24.32 4.05 3.48
N GLY A 80 -24.77 2.81 3.67
CA GLY A 80 -25.85 2.21 2.90
C GLY A 80 -27.16 3.01 2.99
N LEU A 81 -27.56 3.37 4.22
CA LEU A 81 -28.74 4.21 4.45
C LEU A 81 -28.66 5.58 3.78
N VAL A 82 -27.47 6.21 3.82
CA VAL A 82 -27.23 7.50 3.14
C VAL A 82 -27.41 7.37 1.63
N VAL A 83 -26.89 6.30 1.03
CA VAL A 83 -27.01 6.06 -0.41
C VAL A 83 -28.46 5.78 -0.79
N GLU A 84 -29.18 4.94 -0.04
CA GLU A 84 -30.60 4.70 -0.24
C GLU A 84 -31.40 6.00 -0.17
N SER A 85 -31.22 6.80 0.90
CA SER A 85 -31.89 8.09 1.08
C SER A 85 -31.64 9.04 -0.10
N MET A 86 -30.40 9.16 -0.55
CA MET A 86 -30.07 9.98 -1.73
C MET A 86 -30.71 9.46 -3.00
N TYR A 87 -30.70 8.15 -3.21
CA TYR A 87 -31.30 7.53 -4.39
C TYR A 87 -32.79 7.82 -4.44
N ARG A 88 -33.53 7.48 -3.37
CA ARG A 88 -34.99 7.70 -3.30
C ARG A 88 -35.37 9.17 -3.37
N TYR A 89 -34.54 10.07 -2.89
CA TYR A 89 -34.85 11.51 -2.91
C TYR A 89 -34.58 12.18 -4.26
N ARG A 90 -33.60 11.73 -5.03
CA ARG A 90 -33.10 12.48 -6.21
C ARG A 90 -33.06 11.73 -7.52
N MET A 91 -33.04 10.40 -7.48
CA MET A 91 -32.91 9.59 -8.68
C MET A 91 -34.24 9.09 -9.18
N THR A 92 -34.28 8.76 -10.46
CA THR A 92 -35.39 8.15 -11.14
C THR A 92 -35.01 6.73 -11.60
N PRO A 93 -35.95 5.87 -11.95
CA PRO A 93 -35.67 4.53 -12.49
C PRO A 93 -34.81 4.54 -13.77
N HIS A 94 -34.65 5.68 -14.43
CA HIS A 94 -33.81 5.84 -15.62
C HIS A 94 -32.35 6.17 -15.29
N ASP A 95 -32.05 6.56 -14.05
CA ASP A 95 -30.71 6.90 -13.61
C ASP A 95 -29.92 5.61 -13.32
N LYS A 96 -28.76 5.44 -13.96
CA LYS A 96 -27.85 4.33 -13.70
C LYS A 96 -26.95 4.68 -12.52
N VAL A 97 -27.15 4.01 -11.41
CA VAL A 97 -26.42 4.26 -10.15
C VAL A 97 -25.61 3.04 -9.77
N ILE A 98 -24.38 3.28 -9.35
CA ILE A 98 -23.44 2.24 -8.87
C ILE A 98 -23.02 2.58 -7.45
N TYR A 99 -23.13 1.60 -6.57
CA TYR A 99 -22.51 1.60 -5.25
C TYR A 99 -21.23 0.79 -5.29
N GLN A 100 -20.08 1.46 -5.14
CA GLN A 100 -18.77 0.81 -5.09
C GLN A 100 -18.25 0.78 -3.67
N ALA A 101 -18.18 -0.40 -3.08
CA ALA A 101 -17.60 -0.68 -1.78
C ALA A 101 -16.12 -1.10 -1.92
N ASN A 102 -15.28 -0.67 -0.99
CA ASN A 102 -13.86 -1.02 -0.96
C ASN A 102 -13.50 -1.63 0.39
N GLU A 103 -12.89 -2.81 0.37
CA GLU A 103 -12.45 -3.56 1.54
C GLU A 103 -13.63 -4.12 2.38
N TRP A 104 -13.34 -5.14 3.20
CA TRP A 104 -14.30 -5.76 4.10
C TRP A 104 -15.06 -4.74 4.97
N MET A 105 -14.40 -3.65 5.34
CA MET A 105 -14.95 -2.57 6.17
C MET A 105 -16.20 -1.91 5.58
N THR A 106 -16.39 -1.98 4.27
CA THR A 106 -17.54 -1.41 3.58
C THR A 106 -18.50 -2.45 3.01
N GLY A 107 -18.26 -3.73 3.30
CA GLY A 107 -19.04 -4.84 2.77
C GLY A 107 -20.50 -4.83 3.21
N LEU A 108 -20.77 -4.50 4.49
CA LEU A 108 -22.15 -4.47 5.00
C LEU A 108 -23.03 -3.50 4.22
N GLY A 109 -22.53 -2.32 3.90
CA GLY A 109 -23.28 -1.34 3.10
C GLY A 109 -23.58 -1.85 1.69
N ALA A 110 -22.65 -2.61 1.09
CA ALA A 110 -22.88 -3.23 -0.21
C ALA A 110 -23.99 -4.30 -0.15
N LEU A 111 -23.98 -5.15 0.87
CA LEU A 111 -25.04 -6.15 1.10
C LEU A 111 -26.38 -5.49 1.40
N TYR A 112 -26.39 -4.42 2.20
CA TYR A 112 -27.58 -3.63 2.49
C TYR A 112 -28.21 -3.07 1.20
N ILE A 113 -27.42 -2.43 0.36
CA ILE A 113 -27.88 -1.86 -0.92
C ILE A 113 -28.36 -2.97 -1.86
N HIS A 114 -27.61 -4.06 -1.97
CA HIS A 114 -27.99 -5.19 -2.81
C HIS A 114 -29.40 -5.74 -2.49
N LYS A 115 -29.74 -5.80 -1.20
CA LYS A 115 -31.04 -6.29 -0.73
C LYS A 115 -32.15 -5.24 -0.82
N ASN A 116 -31.90 -4.01 -0.34
CA ASN A 116 -32.96 -3.03 -0.07
C ASN A 116 -33.18 -2.03 -1.22
N VAL A 117 -32.19 -1.87 -2.11
CA VAL A 117 -32.26 -0.96 -3.26
C VAL A 117 -31.74 -1.69 -4.51
N PRO A 118 -32.49 -2.70 -4.99
CA PRO A 118 -32.05 -3.58 -6.08
C PRO A 118 -31.79 -2.85 -7.40
N GLU A 119 -32.29 -1.62 -7.55
CA GLU A 119 -32.05 -0.77 -8.72
C GLU A 119 -30.61 -0.22 -8.77
N ILE A 120 -29.90 -0.21 -7.66
CA ILE A 120 -28.50 0.20 -7.61
C ILE A 120 -27.61 -1.00 -7.90
N ALA A 121 -26.74 -0.87 -8.91
CA ALA A 121 -25.70 -1.87 -9.18
C ALA A 121 -24.61 -1.83 -8.10
N THR A 122 -24.15 -2.98 -7.66
CA THR A 122 -23.15 -3.09 -6.57
C THR A 122 -21.83 -3.61 -7.06
N ILE A 123 -20.73 -2.94 -6.66
CA ILE A 123 -19.37 -3.39 -6.89
C ILE A 123 -18.66 -3.51 -5.54
N PHE A 124 -17.93 -4.59 -5.38
CA PHE A 124 -17.04 -4.78 -4.23
C PHE A 124 -15.61 -4.98 -4.70
N THR A 125 -14.69 -4.16 -4.19
CA THR A 125 -13.25 -4.29 -4.47
C THR A 125 -12.53 -4.67 -3.20
N THR A 126 -11.94 -5.87 -3.15
CA THR A 126 -10.97 -6.21 -2.10
C THR A 126 -9.56 -5.87 -2.58
N HIS A 127 -8.84 -5.06 -1.81
CA HIS A 127 -7.46 -4.67 -2.12
C HIS A 127 -6.44 -5.68 -1.57
N ALA A 128 -6.82 -6.42 -0.55
CA ALA A 128 -6.08 -7.54 0.01
C ALA A 128 -7.08 -8.45 0.71
N THR A 129 -7.03 -9.75 0.47
CA THR A 129 -7.89 -10.65 1.25
C THR A 129 -7.51 -10.58 2.73
N SER A 130 -8.49 -10.40 3.61
CA SER A 130 -8.25 -10.29 5.05
C SER A 130 -7.54 -11.54 5.58
N ILE A 131 -7.95 -12.72 5.10
CA ILE A 131 -7.35 -13.98 5.53
C ILE A 131 -5.98 -14.24 4.89
N GLY A 132 -5.75 -13.90 3.61
CA GLY A 132 -4.44 -14.02 2.96
C GLY A 132 -3.38 -13.17 3.66
N ARG A 133 -3.73 -11.92 3.96
CA ARG A 133 -2.87 -11.03 4.76
C ARG A 133 -2.57 -11.62 6.15
N SER A 134 -3.55 -12.23 6.80
CA SER A 134 -3.38 -12.83 8.12
C SER A 134 -2.50 -14.08 8.07
N ILE A 135 -2.63 -14.94 7.06
CA ILE A 135 -1.76 -16.10 6.86
C ILE A 135 -0.30 -15.64 6.70
N ALA A 136 -0.05 -14.69 5.79
CA ALA A 136 1.28 -14.13 5.56
C ALA A 136 1.86 -13.43 6.80
N GLY A 137 1.03 -12.66 7.51
CA GLY A 137 1.41 -11.93 8.72
C GLY A 137 1.73 -12.82 9.91
N ASN A 138 1.16 -14.03 9.96
CA ASN A 138 1.44 -15.05 10.98
C ASN A 138 2.58 -16.02 10.58
N ASN A 139 3.40 -15.64 9.62
CA ASN A 139 4.56 -16.42 9.17
C ASN A 139 4.22 -17.82 8.60
N LYS A 140 2.96 -18.02 8.17
CA LYS A 140 2.58 -19.23 7.46
C LYS A 140 2.91 -19.10 5.99
N PRO A 141 3.39 -20.17 5.31
CA PRO A 141 3.58 -20.13 3.86
C PRO A 141 2.23 -19.93 3.18
N LEU A 142 2.15 -18.96 2.29
CA LEU A 142 0.88 -18.61 1.63
C LEU A 142 0.84 -19.10 0.18
N TYR A 143 1.81 -18.71 -0.62
CA TYR A 143 1.66 -18.81 -2.08
C TYR A 143 1.92 -20.20 -2.63
N ASP A 144 2.90 -20.94 -2.09
CA ASP A 144 3.20 -22.30 -2.52
C ASP A 144 2.12 -23.30 -2.09
N TYR A 145 1.29 -22.93 -1.11
CA TYR A 145 0.19 -23.77 -0.59
C TYR A 145 -1.19 -23.14 -0.77
N LEU A 146 -1.30 -22.06 -1.53
CA LEU A 146 -2.55 -21.32 -1.66
C LEU A 146 -3.72 -22.23 -2.08
N PHE A 147 -3.49 -23.12 -3.03
CA PHE A 147 -4.47 -24.10 -3.53
C PHE A 147 -4.92 -25.14 -2.50
N ALA A 148 -4.18 -25.31 -1.40
CA ALA A 148 -4.48 -26.29 -0.36
C ALA A 148 -5.16 -25.68 0.86
N TYR A 149 -5.22 -24.36 0.96
CA TYR A 149 -5.90 -23.68 2.06
C TYR A 149 -7.42 -23.69 1.86
N ASN A 150 -8.13 -23.88 2.97
CA ASN A 150 -9.54 -23.55 3.09
C ASN A 150 -9.66 -22.23 3.85
N GLY A 151 -10.25 -21.20 3.22
CA GLY A 151 -10.32 -19.86 3.78
C GLY A 151 -11.11 -19.80 5.10
N ASP A 152 -12.23 -20.51 5.19
CA ASP A 152 -13.07 -20.54 6.39
C ASP A 152 -12.35 -21.23 7.58
N GLN A 153 -11.63 -22.33 7.31
CA GLN A 153 -10.82 -23.02 8.32
C GLN A 153 -9.67 -22.12 8.79
N MET A 154 -8.99 -21.47 7.88
CA MET A 154 -7.90 -20.54 8.22
C MET A 154 -8.41 -19.33 9.01
N ALA A 155 -9.61 -18.84 8.70
CA ALA A 155 -10.24 -17.78 9.45
C ALA A 155 -10.51 -18.19 10.91
N GLN A 156 -10.96 -19.43 11.14
CA GLN A 156 -11.13 -19.99 12.50
C GLN A 156 -9.78 -20.08 13.22
N GLU A 157 -8.76 -20.64 12.56
CA GLU A 157 -7.44 -20.84 13.15
C GLU A 157 -6.76 -19.51 13.54
N LEU A 158 -6.95 -18.47 12.73
CA LEU A 158 -6.31 -17.16 12.91
C LEU A 158 -7.22 -16.12 13.58
N ASN A 159 -8.39 -16.54 14.08
CA ASN A 159 -9.37 -15.66 14.72
C ASN A 159 -9.82 -14.50 13.82
N MET A 160 -10.12 -14.81 12.56
CA MET A 160 -10.52 -13.84 11.53
C MET A 160 -11.95 -14.06 11.01
N GLN A 161 -12.77 -14.90 11.71
CA GLN A 161 -14.04 -15.39 11.20
C GLN A 161 -14.97 -14.28 10.71
N SER A 162 -15.21 -13.25 11.52
CA SER A 162 -16.16 -12.19 11.15
C SER A 162 -15.66 -11.35 9.99
N LYS A 163 -14.38 -10.96 9.98
CA LYS A 163 -13.80 -10.17 8.88
C LYS A 163 -13.78 -10.96 7.58
N HIS A 164 -13.38 -12.24 7.65
CA HIS A 164 -13.39 -13.12 6.49
C HIS A 164 -14.80 -13.39 5.98
N SER A 165 -15.74 -13.65 6.89
CA SER A 165 -17.14 -13.94 6.55
C SER A 165 -17.80 -12.78 5.79
N ILE A 166 -17.67 -11.55 6.29
CA ILE A 166 -18.26 -10.38 5.59
C ILE A 166 -17.59 -10.12 4.25
N GLU A 167 -16.27 -10.29 4.14
CA GLU A 167 -15.54 -10.15 2.88
C GLU A 167 -16.01 -11.19 1.85
N LYS A 168 -16.05 -12.46 2.25
CA LYS A 168 -16.47 -13.59 1.41
C LYS A 168 -17.91 -13.42 0.93
N GLN A 169 -18.84 -13.17 1.85
CA GLN A 169 -20.24 -13.02 1.48
C GLN A 169 -20.48 -11.80 0.61
N THR A 170 -19.83 -10.67 0.91
CA THR A 170 -19.93 -9.50 0.02
C THR A 170 -19.46 -9.84 -1.40
N ALA A 171 -18.34 -10.52 -1.54
CA ALA A 171 -17.82 -10.96 -2.85
C ALA A 171 -18.80 -11.85 -3.61
N HIS A 172 -19.55 -12.70 -2.90
CA HIS A 172 -20.50 -13.63 -3.51
C HIS A 172 -21.81 -12.96 -3.95
N PHE A 173 -22.28 -11.93 -3.23
CA PHE A 173 -23.60 -11.33 -3.48
C PHE A 173 -23.60 -10.11 -4.39
N VAL A 174 -22.50 -9.33 -4.46
CA VAL A 174 -22.46 -8.14 -5.30
C VAL A 174 -22.55 -8.46 -6.80
N ASP A 175 -23.00 -7.49 -7.59
CA ASP A 175 -23.13 -7.64 -9.04
C ASP A 175 -21.76 -7.76 -9.73
N CYS A 176 -20.72 -7.08 -9.22
CA CYS A 176 -19.36 -7.18 -9.75
C CYS A 176 -18.34 -7.26 -8.63
N PHE A 177 -17.64 -8.38 -8.55
CA PHE A 177 -16.53 -8.57 -7.61
C PHE A 177 -15.19 -8.30 -8.27
N THR A 178 -14.37 -7.46 -7.65
CA THR A 178 -13.10 -6.99 -8.21
C THR A 178 -11.96 -7.03 -7.20
N THR A 179 -10.73 -7.03 -7.71
CA THR A 179 -9.50 -6.88 -6.92
C THR A 179 -8.46 -6.09 -7.70
N VAL A 180 -7.30 -5.82 -7.09
CA VAL A 180 -6.31 -4.88 -7.63
C VAL A 180 -5.19 -5.51 -8.45
N SER A 181 -5.04 -6.85 -8.43
CA SER A 181 -3.96 -7.54 -9.14
C SER A 181 -4.25 -9.01 -9.37
N ASP A 182 -3.48 -9.63 -10.29
CA ASP A 182 -3.61 -11.04 -10.58
C ASP A 182 -3.21 -11.94 -9.40
N ILE A 183 -2.24 -11.51 -8.57
CA ILE A 183 -1.86 -12.27 -7.38
C ILE A 183 -2.98 -12.30 -6.35
N THR A 184 -3.64 -11.15 -6.12
CA THR A 184 -4.80 -11.09 -5.22
C THR A 184 -6.02 -11.80 -5.83
N ALA A 185 -6.18 -11.81 -7.15
CA ALA A 185 -7.25 -12.57 -7.81
C ALA A 185 -7.14 -14.07 -7.54
N LYS A 186 -5.92 -14.62 -7.48
CA LYS A 186 -5.69 -16.01 -7.06
C LYS A 186 -6.09 -16.23 -5.59
N GLU A 187 -5.74 -15.29 -4.70
CA GLU A 187 -6.19 -15.37 -3.29
C GLU A 187 -7.71 -15.34 -3.18
N CYS A 188 -8.40 -14.50 -3.95
CA CYS A 188 -9.87 -14.43 -3.97
C CYS A 188 -10.47 -15.78 -4.39
N LEU A 189 -9.94 -16.39 -5.43
CA LEU A 189 -10.42 -17.70 -5.90
C LEU A 189 -10.27 -18.77 -4.82
N GLU A 190 -9.09 -18.90 -4.23
CA GLU A 190 -8.76 -20.02 -3.33
C GLU A 190 -9.27 -19.78 -1.89
N LEU A 191 -9.27 -18.53 -1.40
CA LEU A 191 -9.59 -18.24 0.00
C LEU A 191 -11.02 -17.73 0.19
N LEU A 192 -11.64 -17.10 -0.82
CA LEU A 192 -13.02 -16.64 -0.77
C LEU A 192 -13.98 -17.53 -1.59
N ASP A 193 -13.48 -18.58 -2.23
CA ASP A 193 -14.23 -19.45 -3.15
C ASP A 193 -14.95 -18.67 -4.26
N LYS A 194 -14.35 -17.55 -4.72
CA LYS A 194 -14.97 -16.65 -5.68
C LYS A 194 -13.94 -16.08 -6.64
N PRO A 195 -14.03 -16.40 -7.95
CA PRO A 195 -13.24 -15.71 -8.95
C PRO A 195 -13.70 -14.26 -9.07
N VAL A 196 -12.75 -13.35 -9.31
CA VAL A 196 -13.08 -11.94 -9.58
C VAL A 196 -13.64 -11.76 -10.99
N ASP A 197 -14.61 -10.86 -11.13
CA ASP A 197 -15.16 -10.47 -12.44
C ASP A 197 -14.16 -9.61 -13.23
N LYS A 198 -13.36 -8.78 -12.52
CA LYS A 198 -12.38 -7.88 -13.12
C LYS A 198 -11.24 -7.55 -12.17
N VAL A 199 -10.02 -7.43 -12.72
CA VAL A 199 -8.87 -6.85 -12.00
C VAL A 199 -8.83 -5.36 -12.28
N LEU A 200 -8.82 -4.55 -11.21
CA LEU A 200 -8.81 -3.09 -11.23
C LEU A 200 -7.51 -2.59 -10.61
N MET A 201 -6.48 -2.45 -11.43
CA MET A 201 -5.18 -1.97 -10.97
C MET A 201 -5.27 -0.56 -10.40
N ASN A 202 -4.49 -0.30 -9.35
CA ASN A 202 -4.45 1.00 -8.71
C ASN A 202 -3.64 1.99 -9.56
N GLY A 203 -4.32 2.95 -10.17
CA GLY A 203 -3.69 4.05 -10.88
C GLY A 203 -3.07 5.08 -9.94
N PHE A 204 -2.27 5.96 -10.51
CA PHE A 204 -1.71 7.10 -9.78
C PHE A 204 -1.63 8.34 -10.67
N GLU A 205 -1.27 9.48 -10.10
CA GLU A 205 -0.99 10.72 -10.81
C GLU A 205 0.49 11.10 -10.62
N ASN A 206 1.09 11.72 -11.62
CA ASN A 206 2.50 12.11 -11.57
C ASN A 206 2.72 13.64 -11.59
N ASP A 207 1.67 14.43 -11.37
CA ASP A 207 1.74 15.90 -11.40
C ASP A 207 2.66 16.48 -10.32
N PHE A 208 2.85 15.76 -9.22
CA PHE A 208 3.73 16.12 -8.13
C PHE A 208 5.21 15.83 -8.39
N VAL A 209 5.54 15.08 -9.45
CA VAL A 209 6.94 14.79 -9.82
C VAL A 209 7.58 16.02 -10.47
N PRO A 210 8.69 16.53 -9.93
CA PRO A 210 9.39 17.67 -10.51
C PRO A 210 9.91 17.38 -11.92
N LYS A 211 9.94 18.39 -12.78
CA LYS A 211 10.41 18.26 -14.17
C LYS A 211 11.59 19.21 -14.46
N GLY A 212 12.38 18.85 -15.47
CA GLY A 212 13.50 19.68 -15.96
C GLY A 212 14.49 20.08 -14.87
N GLY A 213 14.96 21.32 -14.89
CA GLY A 213 15.95 21.82 -13.93
C GLY A 213 15.50 21.77 -12.46
N LYS A 214 14.17 21.75 -12.18
CA LYS A 214 13.65 21.58 -10.83
C LYS A 214 13.94 20.15 -10.31
N PHE A 215 13.81 19.15 -11.18
CA PHE A 215 14.15 17.76 -10.84
C PHE A 215 15.62 17.64 -10.44
N THR A 216 16.53 18.17 -11.26
CA THR A 216 17.99 18.10 -11.00
C THR A 216 18.37 18.79 -9.69
N ARG A 217 17.80 19.98 -9.40
CA ARG A 217 18.07 20.68 -8.14
C ARG A 217 17.57 19.93 -6.93
N LYS A 218 16.31 19.42 -6.99
CA LYS A 218 15.74 18.64 -5.89
C LYS A 218 16.51 17.33 -5.64
N ARG A 219 16.90 16.63 -6.71
CA ARG A 219 17.73 15.44 -6.59
C ARG A 219 19.08 15.73 -5.90
N LYS A 220 19.77 16.78 -6.32
CA LYS A 220 21.03 17.19 -5.71
C LYS A 220 20.86 17.52 -4.22
N HIS A 221 19.83 18.29 -3.90
CA HIS A 221 19.51 18.64 -2.51
C HIS A 221 19.22 17.39 -1.66
N ALA A 222 18.35 16.48 -2.13
CA ALA A 222 18.03 15.24 -1.45
C ALA A 222 19.27 14.40 -1.14
N ARG A 223 20.17 14.25 -2.10
CA ARG A 223 21.43 13.53 -1.91
C ARG A 223 22.30 14.18 -0.83
N GLN A 224 22.42 15.51 -0.86
CA GLN A 224 23.18 16.27 0.14
C GLN A 224 22.60 16.07 1.54
N VAL A 225 21.28 16.11 1.71
CA VAL A 225 20.62 15.85 3.00
C VAL A 225 20.94 14.44 3.49
N MET A 226 20.73 13.42 2.65
CA MET A 226 20.97 12.02 3.02
C MET A 226 22.43 11.76 3.38
N LEU A 227 23.36 12.26 2.58
CA LEU A 227 24.80 12.13 2.85
C LEU A 227 25.21 12.86 4.12
N ASN A 228 24.69 14.07 4.35
CA ASN A 228 24.99 14.84 5.54
C ASN A 228 24.50 14.13 6.81
N VAL A 229 23.26 13.64 6.83
CA VAL A 229 22.71 12.87 7.96
C VAL A 229 23.56 11.64 8.23
N ALA A 230 23.88 10.85 7.20
CA ALA A 230 24.71 9.67 7.33
C ALA A 230 26.12 10.00 7.85
N ASN A 231 26.79 11.00 7.29
CA ASN A 231 28.15 11.39 7.70
C ASN A 231 28.18 11.85 9.15
N LYS A 232 27.17 12.60 9.63
CA LYS A 232 27.08 13.03 11.03
C LYS A 232 26.80 11.87 11.98
N LEU A 233 25.96 10.93 11.58
CA LEU A 233 25.62 9.75 12.36
C LEU A 233 26.80 8.78 12.46
N LEU A 234 27.45 8.52 11.33
CA LEU A 234 28.44 7.46 11.17
C LEU A 234 29.90 7.92 11.38
N GLY A 235 30.15 9.24 11.44
CA GLY A 235 31.50 9.77 11.47
C GLY A 235 32.29 9.41 10.20
N THR A 236 31.68 9.55 9.04
CA THR A 236 32.25 9.17 7.73
C THR A 236 32.31 10.37 6.80
N LYS A 237 32.94 10.18 5.63
CA LYS A 237 33.04 11.19 4.56
C LYS A 237 32.51 10.61 3.25
N LEU A 238 31.27 10.10 3.29
CA LEU A 238 30.56 9.67 2.07
C LEU A 238 30.32 10.89 1.18
N ASP A 239 30.52 10.74 -0.11
CA ASP A 239 30.47 11.80 -1.10
C ASP A 239 29.44 11.51 -2.21
N GLU A 240 29.42 12.32 -3.26
CA GLU A 240 28.50 12.22 -4.38
C GLU A 240 28.66 10.93 -5.21
N ASP A 241 29.80 10.23 -5.12
CA ASP A 241 30.02 8.94 -5.79
C ASP A 241 29.39 7.76 -5.03
N THR A 242 28.95 7.99 -3.78
CA THR A 242 28.25 7.01 -2.97
C THR A 242 26.92 6.62 -3.60
N LEU A 243 26.71 5.32 -3.78
CA LEU A 243 25.46 4.76 -4.25
C LEU A 243 24.42 4.79 -3.12
N ILE A 244 23.34 5.56 -3.30
CA ILE A 244 22.26 5.64 -2.32
C ILE A 244 21.15 4.68 -2.72
N VAL A 245 20.92 3.66 -1.91
CA VAL A 245 19.86 2.67 -2.09
C VAL A 245 18.86 2.73 -0.92
N GLY A 246 17.62 2.31 -1.12
CA GLY A 246 16.67 2.36 -0.01
C GLY A 246 15.41 1.56 -0.20
N THR A 247 14.78 1.27 0.93
CA THR A 247 13.41 0.74 1.01
C THR A 247 12.54 1.67 1.84
N SER A 248 11.23 1.64 1.59
CA SER A 248 10.25 2.43 2.33
C SER A 248 8.88 1.75 2.34
N GLY A 249 8.02 2.18 3.25
CA GLY A 249 6.65 1.66 3.37
C GLY A 249 6.26 1.44 4.82
N ARG A 250 5.23 0.63 5.05
CA ARG A 250 4.81 0.24 6.39
C ARG A 250 5.84 -0.72 7.02
N TYR A 251 5.95 -0.68 8.33
CA TYR A 251 6.84 -1.56 9.07
C TYR A 251 6.26 -2.98 9.19
N GLU A 252 6.15 -3.66 8.06
CA GLU A 252 5.79 -5.08 7.98
C GLU A 252 7.05 -5.87 7.59
N PHE A 253 7.84 -6.24 8.58
CA PHE A 253 9.23 -6.72 8.44
C PHE A 253 9.41 -7.82 7.39
N LYS A 254 8.57 -8.88 7.43
CA LYS A 254 8.58 -9.98 6.46
C LYS A 254 7.81 -9.62 5.19
N ASN A 255 6.59 -9.10 5.33
CA ASN A 255 5.70 -8.88 4.20
C ASN A 255 6.24 -7.84 3.22
N LYS A 256 6.90 -6.80 3.72
CA LYS A 256 7.59 -5.80 2.88
C LYS A 256 9.02 -6.21 2.48
N GLY A 257 9.49 -7.35 2.95
CA GLY A 257 10.80 -7.88 2.60
C GLY A 257 11.97 -7.12 3.22
N ILE A 258 11.76 -6.39 4.34
CA ILE A 258 12.83 -5.67 5.04
C ILE A 258 13.92 -6.66 5.47
N ASN A 259 13.53 -7.83 5.94
CA ASN A 259 14.44 -8.91 6.33
C ASN A 259 15.35 -9.35 5.18
N VAL A 260 14.81 -9.61 4.00
CA VAL A 260 15.62 -10.06 2.85
C VAL A 260 16.48 -8.94 2.28
N TYR A 261 16.01 -7.69 2.38
CA TYR A 261 16.83 -6.52 2.03
C TYR A 261 18.05 -6.40 2.96
N LEU A 262 17.86 -6.50 4.29
CA LEU A 262 18.96 -6.49 5.25
C LEU A 262 19.94 -7.64 5.02
N GLU A 263 19.45 -8.84 4.74
CA GLU A 263 20.30 -9.99 4.40
C GLU A 263 21.12 -9.73 3.13
N SER A 264 20.51 -9.15 2.11
CA SER A 264 21.23 -8.80 0.88
C SER A 264 22.36 -7.77 1.14
N LEU A 265 22.12 -6.78 1.98
CA LEU A 265 23.13 -5.80 2.39
C LEU A 265 24.24 -6.44 3.20
N ASN A 266 23.92 -7.37 4.09
CA ASN A 266 24.92 -8.15 4.83
C ASN A 266 25.82 -8.96 3.89
N ARG A 267 25.25 -9.61 2.87
CA ARG A 267 26.04 -10.32 1.84
C ARG A 267 26.89 -9.35 1.02
N LEU A 268 26.34 -8.18 0.70
CA LEU A 268 27.05 -7.14 -0.04
C LEU A 268 28.28 -6.59 0.71
N THR A 269 28.27 -6.58 2.05
CA THR A 269 29.48 -6.17 2.84
C THR A 269 30.69 -7.04 2.56
N ARG A 270 30.49 -8.26 2.10
CA ARG A 270 31.56 -9.25 1.82
C ARG A 270 31.90 -9.33 0.34
N ASP A 271 31.20 -8.57 -0.50
CA ASP A 271 31.42 -8.55 -1.94
C ASP A 271 32.70 -7.75 -2.25
N LYS A 272 33.69 -8.45 -2.81
CA LYS A 272 35.01 -7.86 -3.15
C LYS A 272 34.94 -7.02 -4.42
N ASP A 273 33.98 -7.30 -5.27
CA ASP A 273 33.79 -6.66 -6.58
C ASP A 273 32.93 -5.39 -6.46
N LEU A 274 32.41 -5.05 -5.28
CA LEU A 274 31.69 -3.82 -5.05
C LEU A 274 32.61 -2.62 -5.26
N GLU A 275 32.36 -1.83 -6.30
CA GLU A 275 33.23 -0.71 -6.66
C GLU A 275 32.98 0.54 -5.82
N LYS A 276 31.71 0.92 -5.64
CA LYS A 276 31.33 2.15 -4.94
C LYS A 276 30.86 1.90 -3.51
N PRO A 277 31.07 2.84 -2.60
CA PRO A 277 30.39 2.80 -1.31
C PRO A 277 28.86 2.80 -1.50
N VAL A 278 28.16 2.05 -0.66
CA VAL A 278 26.70 1.93 -0.65
C VAL A 278 26.16 2.48 0.66
N LEU A 279 25.26 3.46 0.57
CA LEU A 279 24.50 4.00 1.68
C LEU A 279 23.06 3.52 1.55
N ALA A 280 22.66 2.61 2.44
CA ALA A 280 21.37 1.96 2.41
C ALA A 280 20.42 2.57 3.44
N PHE A 281 19.27 3.08 2.99
CA PHE A 281 18.22 3.62 3.84
C PHE A 281 17.09 2.63 4.07
N ILE A 282 16.57 2.62 5.30
CA ILE A 282 15.32 1.94 5.68
C ILE A 282 14.37 3.01 6.22
N ASN A 283 13.48 3.49 5.38
CA ASN A 283 12.53 4.57 5.70
C ASN A 283 11.16 3.95 6.02
N VAL A 284 11.03 3.39 7.21
CA VAL A 284 9.79 2.75 7.67
C VAL A 284 9.41 3.24 9.06
N PRO A 285 8.19 3.79 9.26
CA PRO A 285 7.77 4.31 10.55
C PRO A 285 7.62 3.15 11.55
N GLY A 286 8.50 3.15 12.57
CA GLY A 286 8.44 2.23 13.70
C GLY A 286 7.67 2.83 14.88
N TRP A 287 7.76 2.19 16.05
CA TRP A 287 7.26 2.77 17.31
C TRP A 287 8.26 3.80 17.81
N VAL A 288 8.25 4.94 17.09
CA VAL A 288 9.24 6.01 17.22
C VAL A 288 9.00 6.87 18.47
N GLY A 289 10.10 7.18 19.18
CA GLY A 289 10.19 8.17 20.22
C GLY A 289 10.73 9.50 19.69
N ASP A 290 11.65 10.12 20.41
CA ASP A 290 12.20 11.43 20.08
C ASP A 290 13.31 11.36 19.01
N ALA A 291 13.45 12.46 18.26
CA ALA A 291 14.61 12.70 17.41
C ALA A 291 15.90 12.72 18.27
N ARG A 292 16.99 12.17 17.73
CA ARG A 292 18.25 12.10 18.45
C ARG A 292 18.89 13.46 18.61
N GLU A 293 18.97 13.92 19.84
CA GLU A 293 19.56 15.21 20.18
C GLU A 293 21.06 15.29 19.85
N ASP A 294 21.81 14.20 20.08
CA ASP A 294 23.25 14.10 19.76
C ASP A 294 23.50 14.22 18.25
N LEU A 295 22.65 13.60 17.41
CA LEU A 295 22.70 13.73 15.96
C LEU A 295 22.32 15.13 15.49
N ARG A 296 21.27 15.72 16.07
CA ARG A 296 20.84 17.08 15.77
C ARG A 296 21.94 18.10 16.06
N GLN A 297 22.60 18.00 17.21
CA GLN A 297 23.73 18.85 17.57
C GLN A 297 24.89 18.74 16.57
N ARG A 298 25.19 17.52 16.07
CA ARG A 298 26.19 17.34 15.00
C ARG A 298 25.76 17.98 13.68
N LEU A 299 24.49 17.86 13.30
CA LEU A 299 23.95 18.50 12.11
C LEU A 299 24.02 20.04 12.20
N ASP A 300 23.62 20.61 13.33
CA ASP A 300 23.61 22.06 13.56
C ASP A 300 25.03 22.65 13.67
N SER A 301 26.00 21.87 14.12
CA SER A 301 27.38 22.34 14.31
C SER A 301 28.10 22.72 13.02
N GLY A 302 27.69 22.17 11.88
CA GLY A 302 28.39 22.30 10.60
C GLY A 302 29.77 21.63 10.53
N LYS A 303 30.25 20.99 11.63
CA LYS A 303 31.56 20.34 11.71
C LYS A 303 31.56 18.94 11.12
N GLU A 304 32.70 18.51 10.59
CA GLU A 304 32.91 17.09 10.24
C GLU A 304 33.24 16.29 11.49
N TYR A 305 32.94 15.00 11.45
CA TYR A 305 33.20 14.04 12.51
C TYR A 305 33.82 12.78 11.91
N ASP A 306 34.79 12.17 12.61
CA ASP A 306 35.50 10.95 12.24
C ASP A 306 35.16 9.75 13.13
N THR A 307 34.22 9.95 14.07
CA THR A 307 33.77 8.91 15.00
C THR A 307 32.24 8.76 14.91
N PRO A 308 31.74 7.52 14.88
CA PRO A 308 30.28 7.30 14.88
C PRO A 308 29.68 7.72 16.22
N LEU A 309 28.38 8.02 16.19
CA LEU A 309 27.55 8.12 17.39
C LEU A 309 27.30 6.72 17.97
N GLU A 310 26.91 6.64 19.22
CA GLU A 310 26.39 5.42 19.80
C GLU A 310 25.16 4.93 18.99
N CYS A 311 24.98 3.61 18.82
CA CYS A 311 23.93 3.04 17.95
C CYS A 311 23.92 3.69 16.55
N PRO A 312 24.97 3.51 15.72
CA PRO A 312 25.18 4.26 14.49
C PRO A 312 24.31 3.79 13.32
N PHE A 313 23.07 3.39 13.59
CA PHE A 313 22.11 2.92 12.60
C PHE A 313 20.87 3.78 12.54
N ILE A 314 20.50 4.47 13.62
CA ILE A 314 19.17 4.99 13.81
C ILE A 314 19.17 6.52 14.00
N THR A 315 18.22 7.18 13.37
CA THR A 315 18.08 8.65 13.42
C THR A 315 17.19 9.15 14.56
N HIS A 316 16.29 8.31 15.05
CA HIS A 316 15.36 8.59 16.13
C HIS A 316 15.34 7.44 17.12
N TRP A 317 15.20 7.73 18.39
CA TRP A 317 15.03 6.68 19.39
C TRP A 317 13.70 5.96 19.21
N LEU A 318 13.67 4.66 19.47
CA LEU A 318 12.45 3.88 19.54
C LEU A 318 12.03 3.72 20.99
N HIS A 319 10.72 3.61 21.24
CA HIS A 319 10.22 3.27 22.57
C HIS A 319 10.71 1.90 23.04
N ASN A 320 11.03 1.00 22.13
CA ASN A 320 11.59 -0.31 22.44
C ASN A 320 12.86 -0.58 21.60
N MET A 321 14.00 -0.05 22.05
CA MET A 321 15.29 -0.24 21.41
C MET A 321 15.83 -1.67 21.52
N SER A 322 15.36 -2.45 22.48
CA SER A 322 15.88 -3.80 22.76
C SER A 322 15.17 -4.92 21.99
N HIS A 323 14.08 -4.62 21.31
CA HIS A 323 13.26 -5.62 20.62
C HIS A 323 12.68 -5.08 19.29
N ASP A 324 13.46 -4.30 18.56
CA ASP A 324 13.09 -3.85 17.21
C ASP A 324 13.66 -4.84 16.17
N GLN A 325 12.82 -5.29 15.24
CA GLN A 325 13.19 -6.33 14.28
C GLN A 325 14.35 -5.92 13.35
N VAL A 326 14.45 -4.65 12.96
CA VAL A 326 15.56 -4.14 12.14
C VAL A 326 16.86 -4.15 12.96
N LEU A 327 16.83 -3.57 14.16
CA LEU A 327 18.01 -3.49 15.04
C LEU A 327 18.47 -4.88 15.49
N ASP A 328 17.55 -5.77 15.84
CA ASP A 328 17.86 -7.13 16.23
C ASP A 328 18.51 -7.91 15.08
N MET A 329 18.02 -7.75 13.85
CA MET A 329 18.61 -8.42 12.70
C MET A 329 20.01 -7.86 12.36
N LEU A 330 20.21 -6.54 12.40
CA LEU A 330 21.52 -5.93 12.22
C LEU A 330 22.54 -6.46 13.25
N LYS A 331 22.13 -6.57 14.51
CA LYS A 331 22.93 -7.14 15.58
C LYS A 331 23.22 -8.63 15.35
N TYR A 332 22.20 -9.41 15.00
CA TYR A 332 22.37 -10.84 14.70
C TYR A 332 23.37 -11.09 13.57
N MET A 333 23.34 -10.27 12.53
CA MET A 333 24.27 -10.35 11.40
C MET A 333 25.63 -9.74 11.67
N ASN A 334 25.86 -9.19 12.86
CA ASN A 334 27.10 -8.47 13.23
C ASN A 334 27.44 -7.31 12.27
N MET A 335 26.41 -6.66 11.73
CA MET A 335 26.60 -5.41 10.98
C MET A 335 26.86 -4.26 11.97
N THR A 336 27.92 -3.51 11.79
CA THR A 336 28.36 -2.49 12.75
C THR A 336 28.51 -1.10 12.16
N ASN A 337 28.25 -0.93 10.85
CA ASN A 337 28.61 0.28 10.11
C ASN A 337 30.12 0.67 10.27
N ALA A 338 30.99 -0.36 10.41
CA ALA A 338 32.41 -0.16 10.60
C ALA A 338 33.00 0.79 9.54
N THR A 339 34.01 1.61 9.93
CA THR A 339 34.54 2.68 9.08
C THR A 339 35.07 2.17 7.75
N ASP A 340 35.63 0.97 7.72
CA ASP A 340 36.18 0.30 6.54
C ASP A 340 35.15 -0.45 5.70
N SER A 341 33.93 -0.64 6.20
CA SER A 341 32.85 -1.25 5.41
C SER A 341 32.37 -0.33 4.28
N LYS A 342 32.35 -0.85 3.08
CA LYS A 342 31.75 -0.13 1.93
C LYS A 342 30.23 0.01 2.00
N VAL A 343 29.54 -0.79 2.83
CA VAL A 343 28.08 -0.75 2.98
C VAL A 343 27.73 -0.14 4.33
N LYS A 344 26.94 0.91 4.31
CA LYS A 344 26.41 1.61 5.48
C LYS A 344 24.91 1.53 5.50
N VAL A 345 24.30 1.32 6.66
CA VAL A 345 22.86 1.22 6.83
C VAL A 345 22.36 2.35 7.75
N VAL A 346 21.35 3.07 7.32
CA VAL A 346 20.68 4.10 8.12
C VAL A 346 19.19 3.79 8.20
N PHE A 347 18.71 3.58 9.41
CA PHE A 347 17.29 3.36 9.71
C PHE A 347 16.64 4.67 10.16
N VAL A 348 15.61 5.10 9.41
CA VAL A 348 14.81 6.30 9.67
C VAL A 348 13.42 5.84 10.09
N PRO A 349 13.16 5.65 11.40
CA PRO A 349 11.94 5.00 11.89
C PRO A 349 10.77 5.98 12.10
N CYS A 350 10.74 7.10 11.40
CA CYS A 350 9.70 8.10 11.53
C CYS A 350 8.95 8.36 10.21
N TYR A 351 7.81 9.02 10.31
CA TYR A 351 7.15 9.59 9.14
C TYR A 351 7.95 10.79 8.63
N LEU A 352 8.26 10.79 7.34
CA LEU A 352 8.96 11.88 6.66
C LEU A 352 7.93 12.95 6.23
N ASP A 353 7.53 13.79 7.16
CA ASP A 353 6.53 14.85 6.99
C ASP A 353 7.14 16.26 6.88
N GLY A 354 8.48 16.34 6.82
CA GLY A 354 9.23 17.59 6.74
C GLY A 354 9.51 18.25 8.08
N ARG A 355 9.18 17.60 9.21
CA ARG A 355 9.34 18.15 10.57
C ARG A 355 9.77 17.14 11.61
N ASP A 356 10.45 16.08 11.15
CA ASP A 356 10.86 14.98 12.02
C ASP A 356 12.01 15.33 12.99
N GLY A 357 12.69 16.46 12.82
CA GLY A 357 13.76 16.95 13.70
C GLY A 357 15.18 16.50 13.32
N ILE A 358 15.35 15.65 12.34
CA ILE A 358 16.65 15.18 11.82
C ILE A 358 16.76 15.43 10.32
N VAL A 359 15.92 14.79 9.54
CA VAL A 359 15.94 14.85 8.07
C VAL A 359 15.21 16.11 7.59
N ASN A 360 14.05 16.41 8.16
CA ASN A 360 13.20 17.56 7.90
C ASN A 360 12.80 17.74 6.41
N GLU A 361 12.68 16.63 5.70
CA GLU A 361 12.22 16.58 4.31
C GLU A 361 11.00 15.69 4.17
N HIS A 362 10.12 16.00 3.21
CA HIS A 362 9.04 15.10 2.85
C HIS A 362 9.56 13.87 2.12
N TYR A 363 8.86 12.74 2.27
CA TYR A 363 9.24 11.46 1.68
C TYR A 363 9.65 11.56 0.20
N TYR A 364 8.85 12.21 -0.64
CA TYR A 364 9.16 12.36 -2.06
C TYR A 364 10.36 13.26 -2.34
N ASP A 365 10.64 14.22 -1.45
CA ASP A 365 11.80 15.09 -1.56
C ASP A 365 13.11 14.37 -1.21
N LEU A 366 13.03 13.22 -0.51
CA LEU A 366 14.17 12.31 -0.32
C LEU A 366 14.24 11.22 -1.39
N LEU A 367 13.11 10.63 -1.76
CA LEU A 367 13.05 9.55 -2.75
C LEU A 367 13.77 9.93 -4.06
N ILE A 368 13.59 11.15 -4.52
CA ILE A 368 14.22 11.67 -5.74
C ILE A 368 15.76 11.59 -5.71
N GLY A 369 16.37 11.57 -4.53
CA GLY A 369 17.82 11.50 -4.33
C GLY A 369 18.41 10.09 -4.42
N MET A 370 17.59 9.05 -4.35
CA MET A 370 18.06 7.67 -4.41
C MET A 370 18.53 7.28 -5.81
N ASP A 371 19.45 6.32 -5.86
CA ASP A 371 19.94 5.75 -7.10
C ASP A 371 19.17 4.49 -7.49
N LEU A 372 18.81 3.68 -6.51
CA LEU A 372 18.06 2.44 -6.67
C LEU A 372 17.16 2.25 -5.46
N SER A 373 15.95 1.80 -5.65
CA SER A 373 15.07 1.40 -4.55
C SER A 373 14.80 -0.10 -4.57
N VAL A 374 14.56 -0.68 -3.39
CA VAL A 374 14.46 -2.13 -3.21
C VAL A 374 13.20 -2.44 -2.38
N TYR A 375 12.22 -3.05 -3.03
CA TYR A 375 10.94 -3.44 -2.42
C TYR A 375 10.69 -4.94 -2.62
N PRO A 376 11.43 -5.81 -1.93
CA PRO A 376 11.39 -7.24 -2.17
C PRO A 376 10.24 -7.90 -1.41
N SER A 377 9.03 -7.39 -1.59
CA SER A 377 7.84 -7.78 -0.82
C SER A 377 7.51 -9.26 -1.00
N TYR A 378 7.15 -9.91 0.11
CA TYR A 378 6.54 -11.23 0.13
C TYR A 378 5.01 -11.14 0.00
N TYR A 379 4.38 -10.13 0.62
CA TYR A 379 2.94 -9.87 0.51
C TYR A 379 2.69 -8.42 0.11
N GLU A 380 2.32 -8.21 -1.13
CA GLU A 380 2.06 -6.87 -1.69
C GLU A 380 0.97 -6.95 -2.77
N PRO A 381 -0.30 -6.71 -2.43
CA PRO A 381 -1.40 -6.80 -3.39
C PRO A 381 -1.22 -5.94 -4.65
N TRP A 382 -0.71 -4.72 -4.51
CA TRP A 382 -0.33 -3.87 -5.64
C TRP A 382 1.13 -3.45 -5.54
N GLY A 383 1.46 -2.37 -4.84
CA GLY A 383 2.80 -1.83 -4.69
C GLY A 383 2.93 -0.41 -5.20
N TYR A 384 2.44 0.56 -4.43
CA TYR A 384 2.61 1.97 -4.74
C TYR A 384 4.06 2.43 -4.61
N THR A 385 4.79 1.97 -3.60
CA THR A 385 6.17 2.40 -3.36
C THR A 385 7.12 2.16 -4.53
N PRO A 386 7.14 0.99 -5.19
CA PRO A 386 7.94 0.80 -6.39
C PRO A 386 7.43 1.66 -7.57
N LEU A 387 6.12 1.83 -7.72
CA LEU A 387 5.53 2.66 -8.77
C LEU A 387 5.92 4.14 -8.60
N GLU A 388 5.84 4.67 -7.39
CA GLU A 388 6.27 6.03 -7.06
C GLU A 388 7.77 6.23 -7.30
N SER A 389 8.60 5.26 -6.93
CA SER A 389 10.04 5.30 -7.18
C SER A 389 10.37 5.49 -8.65
N ILE A 390 9.79 4.67 -9.52
CA ILE A 390 10.04 4.79 -10.96
C ILE A 390 9.47 6.08 -11.57
N ALA A 391 8.40 6.63 -11.01
CA ALA A 391 7.90 7.94 -11.40
C ALA A 391 8.92 9.07 -11.11
N PHE A 392 9.66 8.95 -10.01
CA PHE A 392 10.80 9.81 -9.65
C PHE A 392 12.10 9.41 -10.37
N LYS A 393 12.04 8.57 -11.39
CA LYS A 393 13.21 8.10 -12.15
C LYS A 393 14.22 7.34 -11.29
N VAL A 394 13.76 6.65 -10.25
CA VAL A 394 14.57 5.77 -9.43
C VAL A 394 14.29 4.34 -9.87
N PRO A 395 15.25 3.67 -10.54
CA PRO A 395 15.12 2.25 -10.88
C PRO A 395 14.83 1.42 -9.65
N THR A 396 14.10 0.34 -9.82
CA THR A 396 13.47 -0.33 -8.67
C THR A 396 13.62 -1.86 -8.78
N ILE A 397 13.89 -2.50 -7.66
CA ILE A 397 13.80 -3.96 -7.49
C ILE A 397 12.49 -4.26 -6.77
N THR A 398 11.70 -5.18 -7.31
CA THR A 398 10.46 -5.71 -6.72
C THR A 398 10.36 -7.20 -6.96
N THR A 399 9.24 -7.84 -6.59
CA THR A 399 9.02 -9.27 -6.76
C THR A 399 7.76 -9.56 -7.58
N ASP A 400 7.62 -10.79 -8.05
CA ASP A 400 6.40 -11.29 -8.70
C ASP A 400 5.28 -11.68 -7.70
N LEU A 401 5.54 -11.59 -6.39
CA LEU A 401 4.51 -11.62 -5.35
C LEU A 401 3.89 -10.23 -5.08
N ALA A 402 4.39 -9.19 -5.74
CA ALA A 402 3.76 -7.87 -5.78
C ALA A 402 2.94 -7.72 -7.07
N GLY A 403 1.71 -7.26 -6.97
CA GLY A 403 0.85 -7.03 -8.13
C GLY A 403 1.49 -6.11 -9.16
N PHE A 404 2.19 -5.08 -8.70
CA PHE A 404 2.96 -4.18 -9.55
C PHE A 404 4.05 -4.91 -10.34
N GLY A 405 4.78 -5.85 -9.72
CA GLY A 405 5.82 -6.62 -10.41
C GLY A 405 5.25 -7.49 -11.54
N LEU A 406 4.13 -8.18 -11.29
CA LEU A 406 3.42 -8.94 -12.32
C LEU A 406 2.94 -8.04 -13.46
N TRP A 407 2.39 -6.88 -13.13
CA TRP A 407 1.95 -5.91 -14.12
C TRP A 407 3.12 -5.39 -14.96
N VAL A 408 4.28 -5.10 -14.36
CA VAL A 408 5.49 -4.68 -15.10
C VAL A 408 5.90 -5.74 -16.11
N ASN A 409 5.96 -7.03 -15.71
CA ASN A 409 6.28 -8.13 -16.62
C ASN A 409 5.32 -8.16 -17.83
N THR A 410 4.03 -7.92 -17.59
CA THR A 410 3.03 -7.84 -18.68
C THR A 410 3.29 -6.63 -19.58
N VAL A 411 3.65 -5.48 -19.02
CA VAL A 411 3.89 -4.23 -19.76
C VAL A 411 5.12 -4.31 -20.66
N VAL A 412 6.19 -4.97 -20.18
CA VAL A 412 7.45 -5.13 -20.97
C VAL A 412 7.41 -6.35 -21.87
N GLY A 413 6.51 -7.30 -21.61
CA GLY A 413 6.31 -8.51 -22.42
C GLY A 413 7.28 -9.65 -22.12
N HIS A 414 8.06 -9.55 -21.06
CA HIS A 414 9.00 -10.57 -20.58
C HIS A 414 9.22 -10.40 -19.07
N TYR A 415 10.01 -11.28 -18.45
CA TYR A 415 10.44 -11.13 -17.08
C TYR A 415 11.38 -9.91 -16.97
N SER A 416 10.94 -8.86 -16.28
CA SER A 416 11.59 -7.54 -16.33
C SER A 416 12.94 -7.53 -15.61
N GLU A 417 13.93 -6.96 -16.27
CA GLU A 417 15.28 -6.80 -15.77
C GLU A 417 15.58 -5.34 -15.40
N LEU A 418 16.68 -5.10 -14.66
CA LEU A 418 17.05 -3.75 -14.24
C LEU A 418 17.25 -2.80 -15.45
N THR A 419 17.73 -3.32 -16.55
CA THR A 419 17.90 -2.59 -17.81
C THR A 419 16.60 -2.08 -18.43
N ASP A 420 15.45 -2.60 -17.98
CA ASP A 420 14.11 -2.09 -18.33
C ASP A 420 13.63 -0.99 -17.38
N GLY A 421 14.34 -0.75 -16.28
CA GLY A 421 14.00 0.23 -15.25
C GLY A 421 13.41 -0.37 -13.99
N VAL A 422 12.93 -1.61 -14.05
CA VAL A 422 12.40 -2.37 -12.90
C VAL A 422 12.92 -3.79 -12.98
N LYS A 423 13.63 -4.24 -11.95
CA LYS A 423 13.99 -5.65 -11.77
C LYS A 423 12.85 -6.35 -11.03
N VAL A 424 12.22 -7.34 -11.66
CA VAL A 424 11.25 -8.22 -10.99
C VAL A 424 11.94 -9.52 -10.60
N ILE A 425 11.94 -9.87 -9.33
CA ILE A 425 12.57 -11.09 -8.81
C ILE A 425 11.47 -12.14 -8.57
N HIS A 426 11.72 -13.37 -9.02
CA HIS A 426 10.86 -14.49 -8.66
C HIS A 426 11.00 -14.80 -7.17
N ARG A 427 9.89 -14.77 -6.41
CA ARG A 427 9.85 -15.04 -4.99
C ARG A 427 8.84 -16.13 -4.68
N THR A 428 9.23 -17.06 -3.79
CA THR A 428 8.40 -18.15 -3.26
C THR A 428 8.45 -18.14 -1.73
N ASP A 429 7.74 -19.06 -1.08
CA ASP A 429 7.81 -19.23 0.36
C ASP A 429 9.20 -19.69 0.84
N TYR A 430 10.03 -20.28 -0.05
CA TYR A 430 11.25 -20.99 0.34
C TYR A 430 12.55 -20.47 -0.30
N ASN A 431 12.50 -19.56 -1.26
CA ASN A 431 13.71 -19.08 -1.96
C ASN A 431 14.32 -17.79 -1.39
N TYR A 432 14.16 -17.57 -0.09
CA TYR A 432 14.68 -16.38 0.61
C TYR A 432 16.16 -16.09 0.32
N SER A 433 17.01 -17.14 0.36
CA SER A 433 18.45 -17.00 0.13
C SER A 433 18.76 -16.54 -1.30
N GLU A 434 18.09 -17.12 -2.28
CA GLU A 434 18.26 -16.77 -3.70
C GLU A 434 17.83 -15.34 -4.00
N VAL A 435 16.73 -14.91 -3.37
CA VAL A 435 16.24 -13.52 -3.48
C VAL A 435 17.28 -12.55 -2.89
N ALA A 436 17.85 -12.86 -1.72
CA ALA A 436 18.89 -12.03 -1.09
C ALA A 436 20.13 -11.93 -1.98
N ASP A 437 20.58 -13.03 -2.60
CA ASP A 437 21.71 -13.01 -3.53
C ASP A 437 21.40 -12.20 -4.77
N THR A 438 20.20 -12.37 -5.35
CA THR A 438 19.80 -11.61 -6.54
C THR A 438 19.76 -10.11 -6.27
N ILE A 439 19.26 -9.67 -5.10
CA ILE A 439 19.29 -8.24 -4.71
C ILE A 439 20.73 -7.76 -4.58
N LYS A 440 21.58 -8.52 -3.86
CA LYS A 440 22.99 -8.21 -3.68
C LYS A 440 23.69 -8.04 -5.03
N ASP A 441 23.54 -9.01 -5.93
CA ASP A 441 24.18 -9.01 -7.25
C ASP A 441 23.67 -7.82 -8.10
N THR A 442 22.37 -7.51 -8.03
CA THR A 442 21.80 -6.37 -8.76
C THR A 442 22.35 -5.03 -8.27
N ILE A 443 22.53 -4.87 -6.95
CA ILE A 443 23.15 -3.63 -6.38
C ILE A 443 24.61 -3.53 -6.79
N ALA A 444 25.37 -4.63 -6.73
CA ALA A 444 26.77 -4.67 -7.13
C ALA A 444 26.93 -4.33 -8.63
N GLU A 445 26.14 -4.97 -9.50
CA GLU A 445 26.09 -4.66 -10.95
C GLU A 445 25.75 -3.19 -11.20
N PHE A 446 24.73 -2.66 -10.53
CA PHE A 446 24.33 -1.24 -10.69
C PHE A 446 25.46 -0.28 -10.32
N SER A 447 26.33 -0.64 -9.35
CA SER A 447 27.47 0.18 -8.92
C SER A 447 28.53 0.34 -10.02
N THR A 448 28.60 -0.58 -10.99
CA THR A 448 29.57 -0.57 -12.10
C THR A 448 29.08 0.14 -13.35
N LEU A 449 27.78 0.48 -13.41
CA LEU A 449 27.17 1.07 -14.61
C LEU A 449 27.69 2.48 -14.88
N SER A 450 27.82 2.80 -16.16
CA SER A 450 28.14 4.16 -16.60
C SER A 450 26.98 5.15 -16.33
N ALA A 451 27.31 6.42 -16.21
CA ALA A 451 26.28 7.47 -16.05
C ALA A 451 25.26 7.48 -17.21
N LEU A 452 25.69 7.13 -18.42
CA LEU A 452 24.81 7.04 -19.59
C LEU A 452 23.83 5.87 -19.45
N ASP A 453 24.30 4.69 -19.06
CA ASP A 453 23.45 3.51 -18.87
C ASP A 453 22.40 3.76 -17.77
N ILE A 454 22.85 4.37 -16.66
CA ILE A 454 21.94 4.76 -15.56
C ILE A 454 20.87 5.74 -16.05
N ASP A 455 21.22 6.73 -16.88
CA ASP A 455 20.23 7.69 -17.42
C ASP A 455 19.22 7.00 -18.35
N ILE A 456 19.65 6.03 -19.15
CA ILE A 456 18.78 5.21 -19.99
C ILE A 456 17.79 4.41 -19.13
N ILE A 457 18.31 3.71 -18.11
CA ILE A 457 17.49 2.91 -17.19
C ILE A 457 16.45 3.78 -16.47
N ARG A 458 16.86 4.96 -15.99
CA ARG A 458 15.97 5.93 -15.35
C ARG A 458 14.84 6.42 -16.25
N LYS A 459 15.14 6.67 -17.53
CA LYS A 459 14.13 7.06 -18.52
C LYS A 459 13.13 5.95 -18.79
N LYS A 460 13.61 4.71 -18.90
CA LYS A 460 12.74 3.54 -19.05
C LYS A 460 11.83 3.35 -17.84
N ALA A 461 12.37 3.45 -16.63
CA ALA A 461 11.61 3.39 -15.39
C ALA A 461 10.46 4.40 -15.39
N ALA A 462 10.73 5.67 -15.68
CA ALA A 462 9.70 6.70 -15.78
C ALA A 462 8.66 6.37 -16.88
N GLY A 463 9.10 5.84 -18.02
CA GLY A 463 8.21 5.43 -19.11
C GLY A 463 7.24 4.30 -18.72
N ILE A 464 7.65 3.40 -17.83
CA ILE A 464 6.75 2.39 -17.26
C ILE A 464 5.72 3.06 -16.35
N SER A 465 6.13 3.99 -15.46
CA SER A 465 5.20 4.67 -14.56
C SER A 465 4.11 5.45 -15.29
N ASP A 466 4.43 6.05 -16.44
CA ASP A 466 3.45 6.78 -17.26
C ASP A 466 2.30 5.88 -17.77
N LYS A 467 2.54 4.56 -17.89
CA LYS A 467 1.50 3.60 -18.29
C LYS A 467 0.53 3.27 -17.15
N ALA A 468 0.91 3.51 -15.89
CA ALA A 468 0.09 3.28 -14.70
C ALA A 468 -0.76 4.50 -14.28
N LEU A 469 -0.76 5.58 -15.06
CA LEU A 469 -1.59 6.76 -14.76
C LEU A 469 -3.08 6.43 -14.82
N TRP A 470 -3.88 7.08 -13.99
CA TRP A 470 -5.33 6.93 -13.95
C TRP A 470 -5.99 7.03 -15.31
N LYS A 471 -5.54 7.95 -16.17
CA LYS A 471 -6.06 8.08 -17.54
C LYS A 471 -5.96 6.79 -18.38
N ASN A 472 -5.05 5.88 -18.03
CA ASN A 472 -4.86 4.60 -18.70
C ASN A 472 -5.63 3.47 -18.00
N PHE A 473 -5.80 3.54 -16.68
CA PHE A 473 -6.44 2.48 -15.90
C PHE A 473 -7.95 2.66 -15.73
N ILE A 474 -8.47 3.88 -15.82
CA ILE A 474 -9.90 4.17 -15.63
C ILE A 474 -10.81 3.36 -16.56
N LYS A 475 -10.34 2.97 -17.73
CA LYS A 475 -11.09 2.15 -18.67
C LYS A 475 -11.51 0.80 -18.07
N TYR A 476 -10.67 0.18 -17.25
CA TYR A 476 -10.98 -1.09 -16.59
C TYR A 476 -12.09 -0.93 -15.54
N TYR A 477 -12.16 0.25 -14.92
CA TYR A 477 -13.25 0.60 -14.00
C TYR A 477 -14.57 0.77 -14.76
N TYR A 478 -14.56 1.40 -15.93
CA TYR A 478 -15.76 1.49 -16.77
C TYR A 478 -16.24 0.10 -17.22
N GLU A 479 -15.35 -0.80 -17.57
CA GLU A 479 -15.69 -2.19 -17.88
C GLU A 479 -16.35 -2.91 -16.69
N ALA A 480 -15.85 -2.69 -15.46
CA ALA A 480 -16.46 -3.24 -14.25
C ALA A 480 -17.83 -2.61 -13.96
N TYR A 481 -18.00 -1.31 -14.22
CA TYR A 481 -19.27 -0.62 -14.10
C TYR A 481 -20.31 -1.19 -15.07
N ASP A 482 -19.92 -1.46 -16.31
CA ASP A 482 -20.80 -2.09 -17.31
C ASP A 482 -21.22 -3.51 -16.88
N ILE A 483 -20.28 -4.31 -16.36
CA ILE A 483 -20.59 -5.64 -15.81
C ILE A 483 -21.60 -5.54 -14.68
N ALA A 484 -21.40 -4.63 -13.72
CA ALA A 484 -22.28 -4.46 -12.58
C ALA A 484 -23.70 -4.03 -13.01
N LEU A 485 -23.80 -3.05 -13.90
CA LEU A 485 -25.09 -2.57 -14.42
C LEU A 485 -25.85 -3.66 -15.16
N GLN A 486 -25.19 -4.44 -16.01
CA GLN A 486 -25.82 -5.55 -16.74
C GLN A 486 -26.35 -6.64 -15.79
N LYS A 487 -25.57 -7.00 -14.76
CA LYS A 487 -26.02 -7.98 -13.77
C LYS A 487 -27.16 -7.48 -12.90
N ALA A 488 -27.14 -6.18 -12.51
CA ALA A 488 -28.25 -5.57 -11.79
C ALA A 488 -29.54 -5.52 -12.61
N GLU A 489 -29.46 -5.14 -13.89
CA GLU A 489 -30.62 -5.17 -14.80
C GLU A 489 -31.23 -6.58 -14.91
N LYS A 490 -30.38 -7.61 -15.03
CA LYS A 490 -30.84 -9.00 -15.06
C LYS A 490 -31.50 -9.42 -13.76
N ARG A 491 -30.91 -9.10 -12.61
CA ARG A 491 -31.45 -9.39 -11.27
C ARG A 491 -32.82 -8.77 -11.09
N ILE A 492 -33.03 -7.52 -11.50
CA ILE A 492 -34.35 -6.84 -11.44
C ILE A 492 -35.37 -7.55 -12.33
N ALA A 493 -34.97 -7.93 -13.54
CA ALA A 493 -35.87 -8.65 -14.45
C ALA A 493 -36.34 -9.99 -13.84
N GLU A 494 -35.43 -10.76 -13.26
CA GLU A 494 -35.70 -12.03 -12.58
C GLU A 494 -36.63 -11.85 -11.35
N MET A 495 -36.47 -10.75 -10.60
CA MET A 495 -37.36 -10.42 -9.47
C MET A 495 -38.79 -10.16 -9.94
N ASN A 496 -38.97 -9.37 -11.03
CA ASN A 496 -40.26 -9.02 -11.58
C ASN A 496 -40.97 -10.21 -12.24
N GLU A 497 -40.26 -11.24 -12.69
CA GLU A 497 -40.82 -12.48 -13.25
C GLU A 497 -41.36 -13.43 -12.14
N ASN A 498 -40.86 -13.28 -10.92
CA ASN A 498 -41.24 -14.13 -9.78
C ASN A 498 -42.33 -13.53 -8.87
N GLU A 499 -42.68 -12.27 -9.07
CA GLU A 499 -43.84 -11.60 -8.46
C GLU A 499 -45.11 -11.79 -9.32
#